data_80837d614f9abe47936aae25813a8c16
#
_entry.id   80837d614f9abe47936aae25813a8c16
#
_cell.length_a   1.000
_cell.length_b   1.000
_cell.length_c   1.000
_cell.angle_alpha   90.00
_cell.angle_beta   90.00
_cell.angle_gamma   90.00
#
_symmetry.space_group_name_H-M   'P 1'
#
loop_
_entity.id
_entity.type
_entity.pdbx_description
1 polymer ?
#
loop_
_entity_poly.entity_id
_entity_poly.type
_entity_poly.pdbx_seq_one_letter_code
_entity_poly.pdbx_strand_id
1 'polypeptide(L)'
;LTEAQAGAAKIVHVAADGTETVLKDGVSFPAGTVVDTTFMSAKALDKFLAEQIEETKKDGTLFSLHMKATMMKVSDPIIFGHAVREYLKPVFDTYGDELKAAGVNPNAGIGDMMERIKDNAEITQAVKDAMDARPPMYMVNSDKGITNLHVPSDVIIDASMPALIRAGGKGWGPDNKEHDTNCVIPDNSYAPVYEESINYFKETGALDPTTSGTVQNIGLMAQ
;
A
#
# COMPACT_ATOMS: atom_id res chain seq x y z
N LEU A 1 -9.19 -16.21 23.28
CA LEU A 1 -10.38 -17.07 23.32
C LEU A 1 -10.52 -17.73 24.66
N THR A 2 -11.74 -17.78 25.19
CA THR A 2 -12.10 -18.59 26.36
C THR A 2 -12.31 -20.06 25.94
N GLU A 3 -12.47 -20.97 26.91
CA GLU A 3 -12.80 -22.37 26.63
C GLU A 3 -14.10 -22.50 25.81
N ALA A 4 -15.10 -21.66 26.09
CA ALA A 4 -16.37 -21.65 25.36
C ALA A 4 -16.27 -21.12 23.93
N GLN A 5 -15.21 -20.37 23.62
CA GLN A 5 -14.94 -19.79 22.28
C GLN A 5 -13.90 -20.59 21.49
N ALA A 6 -13.21 -21.52 22.16
CA ALA A 6 -12.27 -22.41 21.49
C ALA A 6 -13.00 -23.31 20.51
N GLY A 7 -12.36 -23.61 19.38
CA GLY A 7 -12.97 -24.43 18.36
C GLY A 7 -12.20 -24.43 17.05
N ALA A 8 -12.87 -24.86 16.00
CA ALA A 8 -12.33 -24.85 14.65
C ALA A 8 -12.98 -23.74 13.82
N ALA A 9 -12.17 -23.09 12.98
CA ALA A 9 -12.62 -22.14 11.97
C ALA A 9 -12.36 -22.69 10.56
N LYS A 10 -13.01 -22.10 9.58
CA LYS A 10 -12.78 -22.36 8.15
C LYS A 10 -12.55 -21.07 7.39
N ILE A 11 -11.82 -21.15 6.30
CA ILE A 11 -11.66 -20.03 5.34
C ILE A 11 -12.61 -20.32 4.19
N VAL A 12 -13.51 -19.39 3.92
CA VAL A 12 -14.55 -19.53 2.90
C VAL A 12 -14.47 -18.36 1.92
N HIS A 13 -14.48 -18.67 0.63
CA HIS A 13 -14.77 -17.69 -0.42
C HIS A 13 -16.27 -17.64 -0.64
N VAL A 14 -16.83 -16.44 -0.59
CA VAL A 14 -18.25 -16.21 -0.90
C VAL A 14 -18.30 -15.42 -2.21
N ALA A 15 -18.85 -16.04 -3.26
CA ALA A 15 -19.01 -15.40 -4.57
C ALA A 15 -20.12 -14.34 -4.55
N ALA A 16 -20.20 -13.52 -5.61
CA ALA A 16 -21.18 -12.44 -5.70
C ALA A 16 -22.66 -12.94 -5.67
N ASP A 17 -22.90 -14.16 -6.10
CA ASP A 17 -24.22 -14.82 -6.07
C ASP A 17 -24.52 -15.50 -4.72
N GLY A 18 -23.61 -15.39 -3.74
CA GLY A 18 -23.72 -16.02 -2.43
C GLY A 18 -23.21 -17.47 -2.37
N THR A 19 -22.70 -18.02 -3.48
CA THR A 19 -22.12 -19.37 -3.48
C THR A 19 -20.86 -19.42 -2.60
N GLU A 20 -20.84 -20.36 -1.66
CA GLU A 20 -19.73 -20.58 -0.75
C GLU A 20 -18.79 -21.68 -1.26
N THR A 21 -17.50 -21.41 -1.25
CA THR A 21 -16.43 -22.39 -1.50
C THR A 21 -15.49 -22.43 -0.32
N VAL A 22 -15.40 -23.57 0.37
CA VAL A 22 -14.45 -23.74 1.47
C VAL A 22 -13.05 -23.88 0.91
N LEU A 23 -12.18 -22.92 1.22
CA LEU A 23 -10.78 -22.89 0.79
C LEU A 23 -9.88 -23.66 1.76
N LYS A 24 -10.19 -23.60 3.06
CA LYS A 24 -9.49 -24.33 4.11
C LYS A 24 -10.47 -24.64 5.25
N ASP A 25 -10.42 -25.84 5.77
CA ASP A 25 -11.20 -26.28 6.91
C ASP A 25 -10.30 -26.74 8.06
N GLY A 26 -10.86 -26.88 9.25
CA GLY A 26 -10.19 -27.46 10.41
C GLY A 26 -9.05 -26.58 10.99
N VAL A 27 -9.11 -25.27 10.83
CA VAL A 27 -8.16 -24.35 11.48
C VAL A 27 -8.48 -24.30 12.97
N SER A 28 -7.65 -24.94 13.80
CA SER A 28 -7.88 -25.09 15.24
C SER A 28 -7.45 -23.85 16.02
N PHE A 29 -8.32 -23.38 16.90
CA PHE A 29 -8.07 -22.29 17.86
C PHE A 29 -8.33 -22.79 19.28
N PRO A 30 -7.32 -23.25 20.02
CA PRO A 30 -7.46 -23.63 21.41
C PRO A 30 -7.77 -22.45 22.31
N ALA A 31 -8.30 -22.72 23.52
CA ALA A 31 -8.48 -21.70 24.54
C ALA A 31 -7.13 -20.99 24.85
N GLY A 32 -7.18 -19.71 25.15
CA GLY A 32 -6.00 -18.87 25.34
C GLY A 32 -5.40 -18.30 24.05
N THR A 33 -5.86 -18.72 22.85
CA THR A 33 -5.44 -18.12 21.59
C THR A 33 -5.87 -16.65 21.54
N VAL A 34 -4.93 -15.76 21.22
CA VAL A 34 -5.24 -14.36 20.91
C VAL A 34 -5.68 -14.28 19.46
N VAL A 35 -6.88 -13.77 19.23
CA VAL A 35 -7.45 -13.59 17.90
C VAL A 35 -7.83 -12.12 17.74
N ASP A 36 -7.37 -11.53 16.67
CA ASP A 36 -7.81 -10.23 16.19
C ASP A 36 -8.38 -10.38 14.78
N THR A 37 -9.33 -9.53 14.43
CA THR A 37 -10.01 -9.57 13.14
C THR A 37 -10.15 -8.19 12.56
N THR A 38 -9.94 -8.09 11.26
CA THR A 38 -10.20 -6.89 10.49
C THR A 38 -10.93 -7.25 9.20
N PHE A 39 -11.40 -6.25 8.50
CA PHE A 39 -11.97 -6.42 7.16
C PHE A 39 -11.49 -5.28 6.26
N MET A 40 -11.47 -5.53 4.95
CA MET A 40 -11.21 -4.50 3.96
C MET A 40 -12.28 -4.58 2.85
N SER A 41 -12.89 -3.44 2.56
CA SER A 41 -13.80 -3.28 1.44
C SER A 41 -13.03 -2.75 0.24
N ALA A 42 -12.92 -3.53 -0.85
CA ALA A 42 -12.27 -3.08 -2.08
C ALA A 42 -12.90 -1.78 -2.62
N LYS A 43 -14.23 -1.68 -2.58
CA LYS A 43 -14.95 -0.46 -3.01
C LYS A 43 -14.59 0.78 -2.16
N ALA A 44 -14.44 0.60 -0.84
CA ALA A 44 -14.04 1.70 0.04
C ALA A 44 -12.56 2.06 -0.16
N LEU A 45 -11.72 1.06 -0.41
CA LEU A 45 -10.30 1.25 -0.73
C LEU A 45 -10.12 2.04 -2.03
N ASP A 46 -10.81 1.67 -3.12
CA ASP A 46 -10.73 2.37 -4.40
C ASP A 46 -11.18 3.83 -4.25
N LYS A 47 -12.30 4.06 -3.54
CA LYS A 47 -12.77 5.41 -3.24
C LYS A 47 -11.73 6.22 -2.46
N PHE A 48 -11.18 5.65 -1.40
CA PHE A 48 -10.15 6.30 -0.58
C PHE A 48 -8.92 6.67 -1.42
N LEU A 49 -8.42 5.74 -2.24
CA LEU A 49 -7.25 5.98 -3.08
C LEU A 49 -7.52 7.07 -4.12
N ALA A 50 -8.69 7.06 -4.76
CA ALA A 50 -9.09 8.11 -5.70
C ALA A 50 -9.14 9.49 -5.03
N GLU A 51 -9.75 9.58 -3.84
CA GLU A 51 -9.82 10.81 -3.05
C GLU A 51 -8.42 11.31 -2.66
N GLN A 52 -7.52 10.42 -2.21
CA GLN A 52 -6.17 10.79 -1.83
C GLN A 52 -5.31 11.25 -3.03
N ILE A 53 -5.48 10.67 -4.19
CA ILE A 53 -4.81 11.13 -5.42
C ILE A 53 -5.25 12.54 -5.79
N GLU A 54 -6.55 12.83 -5.75
CA GLU A 54 -7.08 14.16 -6.09
C GLU A 54 -6.71 15.21 -5.02
N GLU A 55 -6.74 14.86 -3.74
CA GLU A 55 -6.31 15.73 -2.65
C GLU A 55 -4.82 16.08 -2.78
N THR A 56 -3.97 15.08 -3.01
CA THR A 56 -2.52 15.26 -3.24
C THR A 56 -2.26 16.21 -4.42
N LYS A 57 -3.03 16.05 -5.52
CA LYS A 57 -2.92 16.93 -6.69
C LYS A 57 -3.32 18.36 -6.36
N LYS A 58 -4.40 18.54 -5.62
CA LYS A 58 -4.90 19.86 -5.19
C LYS A 58 -3.92 20.58 -4.28
N ASP A 59 -3.30 19.84 -3.36
CA ASP A 59 -2.37 20.39 -2.37
C ASP A 59 -0.96 20.60 -2.95
N GLY A 60 -0.67 20.07 -4.15
CA GLY A 60 0.63 20.20 -4.81
C GLY A 60 1.74 19.42 -4.11
N THR A 61 1.40 18.36 -3.39
CA THR A 61 2.36 17.50 -2.67
C THR A 61 2.72 16.26 -3.50
N LEU A 62 3.68 15.46 -3.02
CA LEU A 62 3.97 14.15 -3.61
C LEU A 62 2.94 13.11 -3.12
N PHE A 63 2.51 12.24 -4.03
CA PHE A 63 1.78 11.03 -3.66
C PHE A 63 2.75 9.92 -3.27
N SER A 64 2.59 9.35 -2.09
CA SER A 64 3.45 8.27 -1.59
C SER A 64 2.61 7.19 -0.92
N LEU A 65 2.66 5.98 -1.47
CA LEU A 65 2.00 4.81 -0.91
C LEU A 65 2.97 4.06 0.01
N HIS A 66 2.56 3.75 1.24
CA HIS A 66 3.36 3.05 2.23
C HIS A 66 2.68 1.76 2.66
N MET A 67 3.36 0.65 2.44
CA MET A 67 2.85 -0.70 2.66
C MET A 67 3.96 -1.68 3.02
N LYS A 68 3.58 -2.89 3.41
CA LYS A 68 4.52 -3.99 3.69
C LYS A 68 4.36 -5.16 2.71
N ALA A 69 4.23 -4.86 1.42
CA ALA A 69 3.90 -5.83 0.38
C ALA A 69 4.96 -6.94 0.16
N THR A 70 6.16 -6.81 0.72
CA THR A 70 7.20 -7.85 0.64
C THR A 70 6.97 -9.00 1.60
N MET A 71 6.37 -8.74 2.76
CA MET A 71 6.18 -9.71 3.83
C MET A 71 4.71 -10.13 3.95
N MET A 72 3.77 -9.19 3.81
CA MET A 72 2.32 -9.44 3.72
C MET A 72 1.97 -9.86 2.30
N LYS A 73 2.33 -11.07 1.93
CA LYS A 73 2.37 -11.53 0.53
C LYS A 73 1.00 -11.79 -0.11
N VAL A 74 -0.09 -11.74 0.63
CA VAL A 74 -1.44 -11.97 0.11
C VAL A 74 -2.21 -10.66 0.00
N SER A 75 -2.42 -9.95 1.12
CA SER A 75 -3.23 -8.72 1.15
C SER A 75 -2.53 -7.54 0.49
N ASP A 76 -1.30 -7.25 0.88
CA ASP A 76 -0.64 -6.02 0.49
C ASP A 76 -0.32 -5.89 -1.01
N PRO A 77 0.10 -6.93 -1.73
CA PRO A 77 0.21 -6.84 -3.19
C PRO A 77 -1.12 -6.53 -3.89
N ILE A 78 -2.24 -7.03 -3.35
CA ILE A 78 -3.58 -6.75 -3.87
C ILE A 78 -3.95 -5.29 -3.61
N ILE A 79 -3.74 -4.79 -2.39
CA ILE A 79 -3.98 -3.39 -2.02
C ILE A 79 -3.09 -2.46 -2.87
N PHE A 80 -1.83 -2.81 -3.06
CA PHE A 80 -0.90 -2.11 -3.95
C PHE A 80 -1.44 -2.06 -5.40
N GLY A 81 -1.97 -3.16 -5.91
CA GLY A 81 -2.59 -3.22 -7.23
C GLY A 81 -3.81 -2.31 -7.37
N HIS A 82 -4.60 -2.12 -6.32
CA HIS A 82 -5.67 -1.13 -6.30
C HIS A 82 -5.13 0.29 -6.46
N ALA A 83 -4.03 0.63 -5.77
CA ALA A 83 -3.39 1.94 -5.93
C ALA A 83 -2.86 2.18 -7.34
N VAL A 84 -2.21 1.18 -7.96
CA VAL A 84 -1.77 1.25 -9.37
C VAL A 84 -2.94 1.46 -10.32
N ARG A 85 -4.07 0.75 -10.11
CA ARG A 85 -5.28 0.90 -10.93
C ARG A 85 -5.89 2.29 -10.79
N GLU A 86 -6.05 2.79 -9.58
CA GLU A 86 -6.64 4.12 -9.35
C GLU A 86 -5.73 5.24 -9.87
N TYR A 87 -4.42 5.11 -9.69
CA TYR A 87 -3.47 6.08 -10.22
C TYR A 87 -3.44 6.14 -11.74
N LEU A 88 -3.49 4.99 -12.41
CA LEU A 88 -3.52 4.85 -13.87
C LEU A 88 -4.93 4.56 -14.42
N LYS A 89 -5.97 4.94 -13.68
CA LYS A 89 -7.36 4.63 -14.03
C LYS A 89 -7.74 4.94 -15.48
N PRO A 90 -7.38 6.09 -16.10
CA PRO A 90 -7.71 6.36 -17.48
C PRO A 90 -7.13 5.32 -18.47
N VAL A 91 -5.95 4.77 -18.17
CA VAL A 91 -5.31 3.74 -19.00
C VAL A 91 -6.05 2.40 -18.86
N PHE A 92 -6.38 2.00 -17.63
CA PHE A 92 -7.12 0.76 -17.38
C PHE A 92 -8.55 0.83 -17.93
N ASP A 93 -9.19 2.00 -17.89
CA ASP A 93 -10.55 2.18 -18.43
C ASP A 93 -10.55 2.14 -19.97
N THR A 94 -9.49 2.60 -20.63
CA THR A 94 -9.40 2.67 -22.10
C THR A 94 -8.83 1.39 -22.71
N TYR A 95 -7.79 0.82 -22.12
CA TYR A 95 -7.00 -0.29 -22.68
C TYR A 95 -7.06 -1.56 -21.83
N GLY A 96 -8.12 -1.74 -21.03
CA GLY A 96 -8.23 -2.86 -20.08
C GLY A 96 -8.08 -4.24 -20.71
N ASP A 97 -8.67 -4.46 -21.89
CA ASP A 97 -8.61 -5.73 -22.61
C ASP A 97 -7.21 -6.00 -23.17
N GLU A 98 -6.56 -4.99 -23.74
CA GLU A 98 -5.19 -5.06 -24.26
C GLU A 98 -4.17 -5.31 -23.14
N LEU A 99 -4.33 -4.61 -22.01
CA LEU A 99 -3.49 -4.82 -20.82
C LEU A 99 -3.65 -6.24 -20.29
N LYS A 100 -4.86 -6.75 -20.23
CA LYS A 100 -5.14 -8.12 -19.84
C LYS A 100 -4.54 -9.14 -20.81
N ALA A 101 -4.66 -8.89 -22.11
CA ALA A 101 -4.07 -9.74 -23.15
C ALA A 101 -2.53 -9.74 -23.09
N ALA A 102 -1.91 -8.61 -22.74
CA ALA A 102 -0.47 -8.50 -22.47
C ALA A 102 -0.04 -9.15 -21.15
N GLY A 103 -0.98 -9.64 -20.33
CA GLY A 103 -0.70 -10.27 -19.04
C GLY A 103 -0.30 -9.28 -17.95
N VAL A 104 -0.71 -8.01 -18.08
CA VAL A 104 -0.45 -6.98 -17.06
C VAL A 104 -1.17 -7.35 -15.77
N ASN A 105 -0.40 -7.38 -14.69
CA ASN A 105 -0.91 -7.55 -13.34
C ASN A 105 -0.57 -6.28 -12.53
N PRO A 106 -1.55 -5.45 -12.17
CA PRO A 106 -1.29 -4.23 -11.41
C PRO A 106 -0.64 -4.49 -10.04
N ASN A 107 -0.83 -5.70 -9.48
CA ASN A 107 -0.19 -6.09 -8.22
C ASN A 107 1.34 -6.22 -8.35
N ALA A 108 1.87 -6.30 -9.56
CA ALA A 108 3.31 -6.31 -9.83
C ALA A 108 3.92 -4.91 -10.02
N GLY A 109 3.07 -3.88 -10.17
CA GLY A 109 3.48 -2.49 -10.27
C GLY A 109 3.65 -1.96 -11.69
N ILE A 110 3.93 -0.65 -11.77
CA ILE A 110 4.10 0.06 -13.04
C ILE A 110 5.31 -0.45 -13.81
N GLY A 111 6.37 -0.89 -13.12
CA GLY A 111 7.57 -1.42 -13.77
C GLY A 111 7.29 -2.67 -14.60
N ASP A 112 6.58 -3.66 -14.06
CA ASP A 112 6.17 -4.87 -14.79
C ASP A 112 5.18 -4.50 -15.94
N MET A 113 4.26 -3.58 -15.66
CA MET A 113 3.33 -3.09 -16.69
C MET A 113 4.08 -2.51 -17.88
N MET A 114 5.02 -1.60 -17.67
CA MET A 114 5.81 -0.95 -18.74
C MET A 114 6.62 -1.97 -19.55
N GLU A 115 7.20 -2.98 -18.90
CA GLU A 115 7.94 -4.05 -19.59
C GLU A 115 7.01 -4.87 -20.51
N ARG A 116 5.78 -5.16 -20.06
CA ARG A 116 4.81 -5.95 -20.83
C ARG A 116 4.22 -5.20 -22.03
N ILE A 117 4.12 -3.87 -21.93
CA ILE A 117 3.56 -3.03 -23.01
C ILE A 117 4.62 -2.30 -23.82
N LYS A 118 5.92 -2.56 -23.63
CA LYS A 118 7.02 -1.81 -24.24
C LYS A 118 6.96 -1.73 -25.78
N ASP A 119 6.39 -2.77 -26.41
CA ASP A 119 6.24 -2.83 -27.87
C ASP A 119 4.95 -2.16 -28.36
N ASN A 120 4.08 -1.69 -27.46
CA ASN A 120 2.89 -0.92 -27.79
C ASN A 120 3.09 0.56 -27.46
N ALA A 121 3.50 1.33 -28.48
CA ALA A 121 3.82 2.75 -28.33
C ALA A 121 2.61 3.59 -27.87
N GLU A 122 1.39 3.23 -28.29
CA GLU A 122 0.17 3.94 -27.93
C GLU A 122 -0.13 3.81 -26.42
N ILE A 123 -0.16 2.58 -25.90
CA ILE A 123 -0.43 2.35 -24.49
C ILE A 123 0.71 2.90 -23.62
N THR A 124 1.97 2.74 -24.07
CA THR A 124 3.13 3.30 -23.38
C THR A 124 3.04 4.82 -23.26
N GLN A 125 2.59 5.51 -24.32
CA GLN A 125 2.37 6.96 -24.26
C GLN A 125 1.19 7.31 -23.34
N ALA A 126 0.09 6.57 -23.42
CA ALA A 126 -1.08 6.77 -22.55
C ALA A 126 -0.72 6.65 -21.06
N VAL A 127 0.17 5.72 -20.69
CA VAL A 127 0.67 5.61 -19.30
C VAL A 127 1.43 6.86 -18.90
N LYS A 128 2.33 7.37 -19.74
CA LYS A 128 3.09 8.60 -19.46
C LYS A 128 2.16 9.80 -19.31
N ASP A 129 1.23 9.98 -20.25
CA ASP A 129 0.25 11.07 -20.20
C ASP A 129 -0.63 11.00 -18.95
N ALA A 130 -1.01 9.79 -18.53
CA ALA A 130 -1.75 9.59 -17.29
C ALA A 130 -0.91 9.95 -16.05
N MET A 131 0.37 9.56 -16.01
CA MET A 131 1.28 9.93 -14.93
C MET A 131 1.49 11.46 -14.86
N ASP A 132 1.67 12.12 -15.99
CA ASP A 132 1.85 13.58 -16.06
C ASP A 132 0.59 14.35 -15.63
N ALA A 133 -0.59 13.76 -15.82
CA ALA A 133 -1.86 14.34 -15.42
C ALA A 133 -2.19 14.16 -13.91
N ARG A 134 -1.50 13.27 -13.23
CA ARG A 134 -1.65 12.95 -11.79
C ARG A 134 -0.66 13.75 -10.93
N PRO A 135 -0.82 13.76 -9.59
CA PRO A 135 0.19 14.35 -8.72
C PRO A 135 1.53 13.63 -8.88
N PRO A 136 2.67 14.35 -8.76
CA PRO A 136 3.97 13.69 -8.81
C PRO A 136 4.09 12.69 -7.66
N MET A 137 4.74 11.56 -7.93
CA MET A 137 4.94 10.51 -6.94
C MET A 137 6.27 10.65 -6.20
N TYR A 138 6.30 10.12 -4.98
CA TYR A 138 7.54 9.85 -4.26
C TYR A 138 8.46 8.96 -5.12
N MET A 139 9.73 9.36 -5.22
CA MET A 139 10.70 8.69 -6.08
C MET A 139 11.59 7.74 -5.28
N VAL A 140 11.68 6.51 -5.75
CA VAL A 140 12.69 5.53 -5.29
C VAL A 140 14.02 5.80 -5.97
N ASN A 141 13.99 6.15 -7.24
CA ASN A 141 15.16 6.56 -8.01
C ASN A 141 14.74 7.59 -9.08
N SER A 142 14.98 8.86 -8.79
CA SER A 142 14.59 9.97 -9.67
C SER A 142 15.34 9.96 -11.00
N ASP A 143 16.63 9.58 -11.00
CA ASP A 143 17.44 9.54 -12.23
C ASP A 143 16.94 8.52 -13.23
N LYS A 144 16.31 7.46 -12.75
CA LYS A 144 15.72 6.40 -13.57
C LYS A 144 14.21 6.52 -13.75
N GLY A 145 13.58 7.53 -13.14
CA GLY A 145 12.13 7.69 -13.16
C GLY A 145 11.37 6.61 -12.38
N ILE A 146 12.01 5.93 -11.44
CA ILE A 146 11.39 4.86 -10.64
C ILE A 146 10.67 5.49 -9.45
N THR A 147 9.36 5.36 -9.44
CA THR A 147 8.47 5.80 -8.35
C THR A 147 8.18 4.67 -7.38
N ASN A 148 7.54 4.99 -6.25
CA ASN A 148 7.13 3.98 -5.29
C ASN A 148 5.95 3.08 -5.74
N LEU A 149 5.35 3.35 -6.90
CA LEU A 149 4.37 2.45 -7.53
C LEU A 149 4.97 1.53 -8.61
N HIS A 150 6.28 1.59 -8.86
CA HIS A 150 6.93 0.74 -9.84
C HIS A 150 7.03 -0.71 -9.41
N VAL A 151 7.39 -0.97 -8.15
CA VAL A 151 7.54 -2.32 -7.60
C VAL A 151 7.00 -2.34 -6.17
N PRO A 152 6.14 -3.31 -5.79
CA PRO A 152 5.54 -3.36 -4.44
C PRO A 152 6.57 -3.51 -3.30
N SER A 153 7.80 -3.91 -3.60
CA SER A 153 8.88 -4.07 -2.62
C SER A 153 9.72 -2.82 -2.37
N ASP A 154 9.57 -1.76 -3.15
CA ASP A 154 10.50 -0.62 -3.11
C ASP A 154 10.30 0.28 -1.89
N VAL A 155 9.11 0.32 -1.31
CA VAL A 155 8.83 1.12 -0.13
C VAL A 155 8.27 0.23 0.98
N ILE A 156 9.13 -0.06 1.98
CA ILE A 156 8.75 -0.82 3.18
C ILE A 156 8.37 0.19 4.26
N ILE A 157 7.12 0.15 4.71
CA ILE A 157 6.53 1.12 5.64
C ILE A 157 7.34 1.30 6.93
N ASP A 158 7.91 0.23 7.48
CA ASP A 158 8.73 0.27 8.70
C ASP A 158 10.02 1.09 8.56
N ALA A 159 10.51 1.27 7.34
CA ALA A 159 11.67 2.09 7.03
C ALA A 159 11.27 3.47 6.49
N SER A 160 10.30 3.52 5.57
CA SER A 160 9.93 4.74 4.87
C SER A 160 9.20 5.75 5.77
N MET A 161 8.25 5.30 6.59
CA MET A 161 7.51 6.22 7.48
C MET A 161 8.38 6.85 8.55
N PRO A 162 9.24 6.13 9.29
CA PRO A 162 10.18 6.79 10.21
C PRO A 162 11.12 7.76 9.52
N ALA A 163 11.56 7.47 8.30
CA ALA A 163 12.41 8.39 7.52
C ALA A 163 11.65 9.68 7.15
N LEU A 164 10.42 9.57 6.64
CA LEU A 164 9.57 10.72 6.31
C LEU A 164 9.20 11.55 7.54
N ILE A 165 8.87 10.91 8.67
CA ILE A 165 8.58 11.62 9.92
C ILE A 165 9.80 12.43 10.36
N ARG A 166 11.01 11.85 10.34
CA ARG A 166 12.25 12.57 10.67
C ARG A 166 12.56 13.72 9.71
N ALA A 167 12.18 13.58 8.44
CA ALA A 167 12.30 14.62 7.43
C ALA A 167 11.19 15.69 7.47
N GLY A 168 10.32 15.64 8.49
CA GLY A 168 9.21 16.59 8.63
C GLY A 168 8.11 16.41 7.58
N GLY A 169 7.89 15.17 7.14
CA GLY A 169 6.89 14.83 6.12
C GLY A 169 7.35 15.09 4.68
N LYS A 170 8.66 15.23 4.46
CA LYS A 170 9.23 15.46 3.13
C LYS A 170 9.74 14.18 2.49
N GLY A 171 9.39 14.00 1.23
CA GLY A 171 9.82 12.92 0.37
C GLY A 171 10.59 13.39 -0.84
N TRP A 172 11.24 12.48 -1.54
CA TRP A 172 12.07 12.75 -2.70
C TRP A 172 11.24 12.85 -3.97
N GLY A 173 11.31 13.97 -4.66
CA GLY A 173 10.53 14.24 -5.88
C GLY A 173 11.27 13.91 -7.19
N PRO A 174 10.57 14.01 -8.32
CA PRO A 174 11.14 13.74 -9.65
C PRO A 174 12.21 14.73 -10.08
N ASP A 175 12.27 15.90 -9.46
CA ASP A 175 13.26 16.95 -9.70
C ASP A 175 14.53 16.82 -8.85
N ASN A 176 14.72 15.67 -8.18
CA ASN A 176 15.82 15.40 -7.25
C ASN A 176 15.85 16.36 -6.05
N LYS A 177 14.67 16.76 -5.55
CA LYS A 177 14.53 17.59 -4.35
C LYS A 177 13.50 17.00 -3.39
N GLU A 178 13.56 17.46 -2.16
CA GLU A 178 12.56 17.14 -1.14
C GLU A 178 11.32 18.02 -1.29
N HIS A 179 10.16 17.40 -1.22
CA HIS A 179 8.84 18.03 -1.27
C HIS A 179 7.95 17.51 -0.17
N ASP A 180 6.99 18.32 0.25
CA ASP A 180 5.93 17.87 1.13
C ASP A 180 5.19 16.68 0.51
N THR A 181 4.87 15.69 1.32
CA THR A 181 4.42 14.38 0.85
C THR A 181 3.16 13.95 1.55
N ASN A 182 2.14 13.58 0.78
CA ASN A 182 0.98 12.86 1.30
C ASN A 182 1.34 11.38 1.45
N CYS A 183 1.50 10.94 2.70
CA CYS A 183 1.85 9.56 3.05
C CYS A 183 0.58 8.72 3.18
N VAL A 184 0.21 8.03 2.12
CA VAL A 184 -1.00 7.21 2.06
C VAL A 184 -0.73 5.81 2.62
N ILE A 185 -1.42 5.45 3.69
CA ILE A 185 -1.32 4.14 4.37
C ILE A 185 -2.69 3.48 4.35
N PRO A 186 -3.01 2.66 3.34
CA PRO A 186 -4.33 2.05 3.20
C PRO A 186 -4.58 0.88 4.16
N ASP A 187 -3.55 0.33 4.78
CA ASP A 187 -3.66 -0.78 5.73
C ASP A 187 -3.89 -0.26 7.14
N ASN A 188 -5.07 -0.54 7.71
CA ASN A 188 -5.46 -0.15 9.06
C ASN A 188 -4.54 -0.70 10.14
N SER A 189 -3.79 -1.78 9.87
CA SER A 189 -2.86 -2.36 10.85
C SER A 189 -1.67 -1.45 11.12
N TYR A 190 -1.33 -0.59 10.17
CA TYR A 190 -0.16 0.29 10.25
C TYR A 190 -0.49 1.75 10.53
N ALA A 191 -1.58 2.27 9.98
CA ALA A 191 -1.94 3.69 10.09
C ALA A 191 -1.98 4.19 11.55
N PRO A 192 -2.62 3.49 12.51
CA PRO A 192 -2.66 3.94 13.91
C PRO A 192 -1.30 4.01 14.59
N VAL A 193 -0.35 3.14 14.23
CA VAL A 193 1.01 3.15 14.81
C VAL A 193 1.73 4.46 14.50
N TYR A 194 1.59 4.94 13.28
CA TYR A 194 2.24 6.19 12.87
C TYR A 194 1.48 7.41 13.35
N GLU A 195 0.15 7.35 13.44
CA GLU A 195 -0.66 8.39 14.06
C GLU A 195 -0.26 8.60 15.53
N GLU A 196 -0.20 7.54 16.31
CA GLU A 196 0.25 7.59 17.70
C GLU A 196 1.69 8.06 17.84
N SER A 197 2.57 7.63 16.95
CA SER A 197 3.96 8.11 16.93
C SER A 197 4.03 9.62 16.70
N ILE A 198 3.26 10.16 15.76
CA ILE A 198 3.21 11.59 15.47
C ILE A 198 2.60 12.35 16.66
N ASN A 199 1.53 11.85 17.26
CA ASN A 199 0.90 12.46 18.42
C ASN A 199 1.86 12.50 19.62
N TYR A 200 2.56 11.41 19.89
CA TYR A 200 3.59 11.38 20.91
C TYR A 200 4.70 12.41 20.66
N PHE A 201 5.18 12.55 19.44
CA PHE A 201 6.16 13.59 19.09
C PHE A 201 5.63 15.01 19.31
N LYS A 202 4.36 15.26 19.02
CA LYS A 202 3.73 16.57 19.27
C LYS A 202 3.68 16.90 20.76
N GLU A 203 3.48 15.90 21.60
CA GLU A 203 3.38 16.07 23.06
C GLU A 203 4.75 16.19 23.74
N THR A 204 5.72 15.39 23.32
CA THR A 204 7.01 15.23 24.02
C THR A 204 8.19 15.90 23.32
N GLY A 205 8.04 16.25 22.04
CA GLY A 205 9.08 16.84 21.20
C GLY A 205 10.08 15.83 20.62
N ALA A 206 10.27 14.67 21.25
CA ALA A 206 11.14 13.61 20.76
C ALA A 206 10.85 12.28 21.45
N LEU A 207 11.24 11.16 20.83
CA LEU A 207 11.34 9.88 21.49
C LEU A 207 12.58 9.88 22.39
N ASP A 208 12.37 9.74 23.70
CA ASP A 208 13.46 9.58 24.67
C ASP A 208 13.70 8.10 24.92
N PRO A 209 14.82 7.53 24.46
CA PRO A 209 15.11 6.12 24.66
C PRO A 209 15.29 5.73 26.14
N THR A 210 15.47 6.69 27.05
CA THR A 210 15.60 6.43 28.49
C THR A 210 14.24 6.24 29.16
N THR A 211 13.18 6.76 28.59
CA THR A 211 11.81 6.72 29.14
C THR A 211 10.86 5.84 28.34
N SER A 212 11.11 5.65 27.05
CA SER A 212 10.26 4.83 26.17
C SER A 212 10.44 3.32 26.35
N GLY A 213 11.38 2.91 27.21
CA GLY A 213 11.68 1.51 27.47
C GLY A 213 12.42 0.80 26.31
N THR A 214 12.78 -0.43 26.57
CA THR A 214 13.40 -1.29 25.56
C THR A 214 12.40 -2.32 25.07
N VAL A 215 12.04 -2.24 23.80
CA VAL A 215 11.27 -3.29 23.12
C VAL A 215 12.22 -4.01 22.17
N GLN A 216 12.27 -5.33 22.25
CA GLN A 216 13.01 -6.11 21.27
C GLN A 216 12.42 -5.84 19.90
N ASN A 217 13.27 -5.48 18.94
CA ASN A 217 12.83 -5.28 17.56
C ASN A 217 12.60 -6.63 16.88
N ILE A 218 11.40 -7.14 17.01
CA ILE A 218 10.92 -8.34 16.33
C ILE A 218 10.01 -8.00 15.14
N GLY A 219 9.73 -6.72 14.91
CA GLY A 219 8.70 -6.25 13.99
C GLY A 219 8.84 -6.80 12.57
N LEU A 220 9.99 -6.65 11.96
CA LEU A 220 10.24 -7.13 10.60
C LEU A 220 10.28 -8.65 10.47
N MET A 221 10.60 -9.35 11.55
CA MET A 221 10.81 -10.79 11.59
C MET A 221 9.61 -11.56 12.15
N ALA A 222 8.68 -10.89 12.79
CA ALA A 222 7.53 -11.49 13.49
C ALA A 222 6.30 -11.70 12.61
N GLN A 223 6.46 -11.80 11.33
CA GLN A 223 5.34 -11.89 10.36
C GLN A 223 5.16 -13.28 9.77
#